data_40bfa21947d7ecfad469b431ee892415
#
_entry.id   40bfa21947d7ecfad469b431ee892415
#
_cell.length_a   1.000
_cell.length_b   1.000
_cell.length_c   1.000
_cell.angle_alpha   90.00
_cell.angle_beta   90.00
_cell.angle_gamma   90.00
#
_symmetry.space_group_name_H-M   'P 1'
#
loop_
_entity.id
_entity.type
_entity.pdbx_description
1 polymer ?
#
loop_
_entity_poly.entity_id
_entity_poly.type
_entity_poly.pdbx_seq_one_letter_code
_entity_poly.pdbx_strand_id
1 'polypeptide(L)'
;AEVAICDSTPIIREIDANFTERAVIPTDPVLSLINSLIEDFADEWLTKAMFHYRWSYEADIKKAGDMLPRWNNTTASDELLAEKSRDISAHQIGRLKYVGSNPITQDTIESSFKRFLEKLDKVLNLNQFILGNRPSSCDFAVYGQLTCLALFDPTPQRLIIDKVPRIYAWTEVMEDLSGYELLKEDWLKINQEEGLPAILVELLSEIGRVYAPYMLANEESIMSGESMLRTKIDGRDWEQTPFPYHAKCLNKLRDEYRALDEVKSNIFNNLVDNTKLISLFKGS
;
A
#
# COMPACT_ATOMS: atom_id res chain seq x y z
N ALA A 1 10.34 29.85 12.24
CA ALA A 1 8.96 29.34 12.40
C ALA A 1 9.05 27.82 12.28
N GLU A 2 8.51 27.10 13.24
CA GLU A 2 8.37 25.64 13.14
C GLU A 2 7.40 25.34 11.99
N VAL A 3 7.84 24.54 11.03
CA VAL A 3 7.01 24.08 9.92
C VAL A 3 6.46 22.72 10.31
N ALA A 4 5.14 22.60 10.40
CA ALA A 4 4.49 21.32 10.61
C ALA A 4 4.52 20.52 9.31
N ILE A 5 5.03 19.28 9.36
CA ILE A 5 5.01 18.33 8.25
C ILE A 5 3.89 17.32 8.54
N CYS A 6 3.07 17.05 7.56
CA CYS A 6 1.95 16.14 7.64
C CYS A 6 2.06 15.11 6.52
N ASP A 7 1.54 13.87 6.74
CA ASP A 7 1.66 12.72 5.86
C ASP A 7 2.96 11.91 6.06
N SER A 8 2.86 10.57 5.96
CA SER A 8 3.97 9.64 6.23
C SER A 8 5.13 9.84 5.25
N THR A 9 4.87 9.90 3.95
CA THR A 9 5.92 10.00 2.93
C THR A 9 6.81 11.24 3.09
N PRO A 10 6.31 12.49 3.22
CA PRO A 10 7.18 13.65 3.45
C PRO A 10 7.88 13.60 4.81
N ILE A 11 7.26 13.04 5.86
CA ILE A 11 7.90 12.85 7.17
C ILE A 11 9.08 11.87 7.05
N ILE A 12 8.89 10.74 6.39
CA ILE A 12 9.95 9.75 6.16
C ILE A 12 11.11 10.38 5.39
N ARG A 13 10.83 11.13 4.33
CA ARG A 13 11.87 11.81 3.53
C ARG A 13 12.65 12.84 4.33
N GLU A 14 12.00 13.60 5.19
CA GLU A 14 12.66 14.56 6.08
C GLU A 14 13.57 13.86 7.10
N ILE A 15 13.07 12.76 7.70
CA ILE A 15 13.86 11.97 8.65
C ILE A 15 15.05 11.32 7.94
N ASP A 16 14.85 10.72 6.77
CA ASP A 16 15.88 10.03 5.99
C ASP A 16 17.02 10.97 5.57
N ALA A 17 16.67 12.20 5.19
CA ALA A 17 17.64 13.24 4.84
C ALA A 17 18.50 13.68 6.04
N ASN A 18 17.98 13.60 7.27
CA ASN A 18 18.67 14.00 8.49
C ASN A 18 19.39 12.85 9.19
N PHE A 19 18.98 11.59 8.98
CA PHE A 19 19.49 10.38 9.65
C PHE A 19 19.93 9.30 8.65
N THR A 20 20.92 9.61 7.84
CA THR A 20 21.36 8.78 6.70
C THR A 20 21.90 7.39 7.08
N GLU A 21 22.37 7.19 8.31
CA GLU A 21 22.87 5.88 8.76
C GLU A 21 21.79 4.80 8.76
N ARG A 22 20.55 5.20 9.04
CA ARG A 22 19.37 4.31 9.04
C ARG A 22 18.40 4.63 7.92
N ALA A 23 18.91 5.17 6.81
CA ALA A 23 18.09 5.51 5.65
C ALA A 23 17.22 4.32 5.19
N VAL A 24 15.96 4.62 4.87
CA VAL A 24 14.95 3.66 4.39
C VAL A 24 14.56 3.91 2.94
N ILE A 25 15.14 4.93 2.30
CA ILE A 25 14.96 5.20 0.88
C ILE A 25 16.20 4.71 0.12
N PRO A 26 16.07 3.76 -0.82
CA PRO A 26 17.21 3.28 -1.59
C PRO A 26 17.95 4.39 -2.32
N THR A 27 19.28 4.34 -2.31
CA THR A 27 20.12 5.35 -2.96
C THR A 27 20.19 5.20 -4.48
N ASP A 28 19.94 3.99 -5.03
CA ASP A 28 19.80 3.81 -6.48
C ASP A 28 18.50 4.44 -6.94
N PRO A 29 18.51 5.39 -7.90
CA PRO A 29 17.30 6.13 -8.29
C PRO A 29 16.21 5.27 -8.93
N VAL A 30 16.56 4.16 -9.60
CA VAL A 30 15.58 3.24 -10.19
C VAL A 30 14.92 2.42 -9.09
N LEU A 31 15.70 1.91 -8.14
CA LEU A 31 15.18 1.19 -6.99
C LEU A 31 14.35 2.11 -6.07
N SER A 32 14.76 3.37 -5.92
CA SER A 32 14.01 4.40 -5.19
C SER A 32 12.64 4.66 -5.82
N LEU A 33 12.55 4.74 -7.15
CA LEU A 33 11.26 4.88 -7.83
C LEU A 33 10.37 3.64 -7.66
N ILE A 34 10.95 2.44 -7.71
CA ILE A 34 10.22 1.19 -7.42
C ILE A 34 9.71 1.19 -5.97
N ASN A 35 10.55 1.62 -5.03
CA ASN A 35 10.16 1.80 -3.63
C ASN A 35 8.97 2.76 -3.49
N SER A 36 9.04 3.95 -4.08
CA SER A 36 7.94 4.94 -4.04
C SER A 36 6.65 4.41 -4.68
N LEU A 37 6.77 3.61 -5.73
CA LEU A 37 5.61 3.00 -6.40
C LEU A 37 4.94 1.93 -5.54
N ILE A 38 5.71 1.09 -4.83
CA ILE A 38 5.16 0.09 -3.91
C ILE A 38 4.58 0.76 -2.66
N GLU A 39 5.24 1.81 -2.14
CA GLU A 39 4.75 2.65 -1.03
C GLU A 39 3.38 3.23 -1.38
N ASP A 40 3.26 3.92 -2.51
CA ASP A 40 2.01 4.55 -2.94
C ASP A 40 0.90 3.50 -3.22
N PHE A 41 1.24 2.34 -3.80
CA PHE A 41 0.30 1.23 -3.93
C PHE A 41 -0.23 0.75 -2.57
N ALA A 42 0.63 0.65 -1.56
CA ALA A 42 0.21 0.23 -0.22
C ALA A 42 -0.73 1.26 0.41
N ASP A 43 -0.41 2.52 0.30
CA ASP A 43 -1.22 3.60 0.86
C ASP A 43 -2.56 3.77 0.15
N GLU A 44 -2.61 3.65 -1.20
CA GLU A 44 -3.78 4.02 -1.99
C GLU A 44 -4.62 2.81 -2.47
N TRP A 45 -4.02 1.61 -2.58
CA TRP A 45 -4.74 0.41 -2.99
C TRP A 45 -4.95 -0.59 -1.86
N LEU A 46 -3.92 -0.95 -1.07
CA LEU A 46 -4.10 -1.90 0.04
C LEU A 46 -5.00 -1.34 1.14
N THR A 47 -5.04 -0.02 1.30
CA THR A 47 -6.00 0.64 2.21
C THR A 47 -7.45 0.32 1.84
N LYS A 48 -7.76 0.04 0.56
CA LYS A 48 -9.11 -0.39 0.13
C LYS A 48 -9.44 -1.77 0.71
N ALA A 49 -8.49 -2.70 0.69
CA ALA A 49 -8.66 -4.02 1.29
C ALA A 49 -8.81 -3.91 2.82
N MET A 50 -7.96 -3.12 3.48
CA MET A 50 -8.03 -2.91 4.93
C MET A 50 -9.40 -2.37 5.33
N PHE A 51 -9.87 -1.32 4.68
CA PHE A 51 -11.14 -0.70 5.00
C PHE A 51 -12.34 -1.59 4.65
N HIS A 52 -12.25 -2.32 3.51
CA HIS A 52 -13.26 -3.28 3.08
C HIS A 52 -13.43 -4.40 4.11
N TYR A 53 -12.38 -5.12 4.47
CA TYR A 53 -12.47 -6.22 5.44
C TYR A 53 -13.00 -5.74 6.80
N ARG A 54 -12.49 -4.65 7.33
CA ARG A 54 -12.91 -4.12 8.63
C ARG A 54 -14.39 -3.76 8.71
N TRP A 55 -14.95 -3.23 7.63
CA TRP A 55 -16.30 -2.64 7.66
C TRP A 55 -17.33 -3.36 6.80
N SER A 56 -16.99 -4.53 6.23
CA SER A 56 -17.93 -5.36 5.47
C SER A 56 -18.23 -6.72 6.14
N TYR A 57 -17.42 -7.15 7.11
CA TYR A 57 -17.59 -8.43 7.79
C TYR A 57 -18.00 -8.24 9.25
N GLU A 58 -19.01 -9.00 9.69
CA GLU A 58 -19.62 -8.85 11.02
C GLU A 58 -18.61 -8.97 12.16
N ALA A 59 -17.72 -9.96 12.12
CA ALA A 59 -16.71 -10.19 13.14
C ALA A 59 -15.73 -9.00 13.25
N ASP A 60 -15.37 -8.41 12.12
CA ASP A 60 -14.44 -7.29 12.03
C ASP A 60 -15.11 -5.99 12.47
N ILE A 61 -16.34 -5.74 12.01
CA ILE A 61 -17.18 -4.60 12.46
C ILE A 61 -17.33 -4.63 13.98
N LYS A 62 -17.67 -5.82 14.52
CA LYS A 62 -17.84 -5.97 15.98
C LYS A 62 -16.57 -5.65 16.72
N LYS A 63 -15.43 -6.24 16.32
CA LYS A 63 -14.14 -6.00 16.99
C LYS A 63 -13.72 -4.53 16.89
N ALA A 64 -13.78 -3.95 15.70
CA ALA A 64 -13.39 -2.55 15.47
C ALA A 64 -14.31 -1.60 16.27
N GLY A 65 -15.61 -1.81 16.22
CA GLY A 65 -16.58 -1.04 17.00
C GLY A 65 -16.32 -1.09 18.51
N ASP A 66 -15.98 -2.26 19.02
CA ASP A 66 -15.68 -2.43 20.45
C ASP A 66 -14.33 -1.81 20.86
N MET A 67 -13.29 -1.93 20.01
CA MET A 67 -11.92 -1.55 20.38
C MET A 67 -11.61 -0.07 20.12
N LEU A 68 -12.01 0.49 18.98
CA LEU A 68 -11.63 1.87 18.61
C LEU A 68 -12.07 2.93 19.63
N PRO A 69 -13.29 2.92 20.18
CA PRO A 69 -13.67 3.85 21.26
C PRO A 69 -12.84 3.67 22.53
N ARG A 70 -12.44 2.44 22.85
CA ARG A 70 -11.65 2.13 24.04
C ARG A 70 -10.22 2.65 23.95
N TRP A 71 -9.63 2.69 22.79
CA TRP A 71 -8.31 3.30 22.60
C TRP A 71 -8.28 4.79 22.92
N ASN A 72 -9.41 5.48 22.71
CA ASN A 72 -9.54 6.89 23.07
C ASN A 72 -9.81 7.10 24.58
N ASN A 73 -10.54 6.18 25.23
CA ASN A 73 -10.88 6.30 26.65
C ASN A 73 -11.19 4.92 27.25
N THR A 74 -10.20 4.31 27.91
CA THR A 74 -10.36 3.01 28.59
C THR A 74 -11.16 3.07 29.87
N THR A 75 -11.42 4.25 30.45
CA THR A 75 -12.14 4.46 31.70
C THR A 75 -13.58 4.92 31.51
N ALA A 76 -14.04 5.04 30.27
CA ALA A 76 -15.45 5.37 29.98
C ALA A 76 -16.39 4.25 30.44
N SER A 77 -17.65 4.59 30.78
CA SER A 77 -18.65 3.58 31.13
C SER A 77 -18.99 2.66 29.97
N ASP A 78 -19.42 1.44 30.26
CA ASP A 78 -19.79 0.47 29.24
C ASP A 78 -20.95 0.94 28.35
N GLU A 79 -21.90 1.70 28.93
CA GLU A 79 -23.03 2.29 28.21
C GLU A 79 -22.54 3.30 27.16
N LEU A 80 -21.61 4.20 27.55
CA LEU A 80 -21.03 5.18 26.63
C LEU A 80 -20.18 4.50 25.56
N LEU A 81 -19.41 3.48 25.92
CA LEU A 81 -18.60 2.72 24.98
C LEU A 81 -19.47 1.96 23.97
N ALA A 82 -20.61 1.39 24.41
CA ALA A 82 -21.56 0.74 23.52
C ALA A 82 -22.25 1.73 22.55
N GLU A 83 -22.55 2.94 23.00
CA GLU A 83 -23.05 4.01 22.13
C GLU A 83 -22.01 4.39 21.08
N LYS A 84 -20.77 4.68 21.49
CA LYS A 84 -19.65 5.03 20.62
C LYS A 84 -19.32 3.92 19.60
N SER A 85 -19.44 2.66 20.01
CA SER A 85 -19.27 1.50 19.12
C SER A 85 -20.27 1.51 17.95
N ARG A 86 -21.56 1.77 18.25
CA ARG A 86 -22.60 1.89 17.21
C ARG A 86 -22.34 3.07 16.28
N ASP A 87 -22.01 4.22 16.86
CA ASP A 87 -21.78 5.46 16.11
C ASP A 87 -20.61 5.32 15.14
N ILE A 88 -19.44 4.82 15.63
CA ILE A 88 -18.26 4.66 14.79
C ILE A 88 -18.50 3.62 13.71
N SER A 89 -19.16 2.51 14.02
CA SER A 89 -19.45 1.46 13.04
C SER A 89 -20.37 1.99 11.94
N ALA A 90 -21.47 2.65 12.29
CA ALA A 90 -22.39 3.24 11.32
C ALA A 90 -21.69 4.30 10.44
N HIS A 91 -20.88 5.17 11.06
CA HIS A 91 -20.13 6.20 10.35
C HIS A 91 -19.15 5.60 9.34
N GLN A 92 -18.35 4.63 9.76
CA GLN A 92 -17.32 4.05 8.91
C GLN A 92 -17.90 3.14 7.80
N ILE A 93 -18.95 2.38 8.08
CA ILE A 93 -19.68 1.62 7.05
C ILE A 93 -20.19 2.58 5.97
N GLY A 94 -20.74 3.74 6.34
CA GLY A 94 -21.15 4.77 5.39
C GLY A 94 -20.02 5.35 4.52
N ARG A 95 -18.76 5.15 4.92
CA ARG A 95 -17.56 5.61 4.20
C ARG A 95 -16.94 4.57 3.27
N LEU A 96 -17.42 3.32 3.23
CA LEU A 96 -16.96 2.29 2.29
C LEU A 96 -16.94 2.78 0.84
N LYS A 97 -17.89 3.61 0.46
CA LYS A 97 -17.97 4.25 -0.87
C LYS A 97 -16.73 5.07 -1.25
N TYR A 98 -16.03 5.68 -0.28
CA TYR A 98 -14.84 6.51 -0.55
C TYR A 98 -13.62 5.68 -0.92
N VAL A 99 -13.50 4.47 -0.40
CA VAL A 99 -12.46 3.52 -0.79
C VAL A 99 -12.88 2.63 -1.96
N GLY A 100 -14.09 2.84 -2.49
CA GLY A 100 -14.64 2.09 -3.61
C GLY A 100 -15.10 0.68 -3.24
N SER A 101 -15.33 0.39 -1.97
CA SER A 101 -15.89 -0.88 -1.51
C SER A 101 -17.41 -0.87 -1.63
N ASN A 102 -17.93 -1.72 -2.51
CA ASN A 102 -19.36 -1.88 -2.80
C ASN A 102 -19.60 -3.27 -3.44
N PRO A 103 -20.86 -3.70 -3.68
CA PRO A 103 -21.16 -5.02 -4.25
C PRO A 103 -20.55 -5.30 -5.63
N ILE A 104 -20.20 -4.27 -6.41
CA ILE A 104 -19.58 -4.42 -7.74
C ILE A 104 -18.08 -4.71 -7.60
N THR A 105 -17.42 -4.08 -6.63
CA THR A 105 -15.95 -4.02 -6.52
C THR A 105 -15.35 -4.97 -5.49
N GLN A 106 -16.14 -5.47 -4.54
CA GLN A 106 -15.66 -6.30 -3.43
C GLN A 106 -14.82 -7.49 -3.89
N ASP A 107 -15.27 -8.22 -4.94
CA ASP A 107 -14.53 -9.38 -5.44
C ASP A 107 -13.17 -9.00 -6.03
N THR A 108 -13.07 -7.81 -6.62
CA THR A 108 -11.80 -7.27 -7.15
C THR A 108 -10.86 -6.90 -6.00
N ILE A 109 -11.37 -6.24 -4.96
CA ILE A 109 -10.59 -5.88 -3.77
C ILE A 109 -10.03 -7.14 -3.11
N GLU A 110 -10.90 -8.11 -2.79
CA GLU A 110 -10.48 -9.34 -2.10
C GLU A 110 -9.54 -10.20 -2.93
N SER A 111 -9.84 -10.39 -4.23
CA SER A 111 -8.99 -11.23 -5.09
C SER A 111 -7.62 -10.59 -5.32
N SER A 112 -7.53 -9.26 -5.47
CA SER A 112 -6.26 -8.57 -5.59
C SER A 112 -5.43 -8.66 -4.30
N PHE A 113 -6.08 -8.53 -3.13
CA PHE A 113 -5.40 -8.69 -1.85
C PHE A 113 -4.83 -10.10 -1.67
N LYS A 114 -5.62 -11.15 -1.96
CA LYS A 114 -5.17 -12.55 -1.88
C LYS A 114 -3.96 -12.81 -2.79
N ARG A 115 -3.99 -12.34 -4.04
CA ARG A 115 -2.86 -12.48 -4.98
C ARG A 115 -1.63 -11.67 -4.55
N PHE A 116 -1.83 -10.46 -4.03
CA PHE A 116 -0.74 -9.67 -3.46
C PHE A 116 -0.04 -10.41 -2.31
N LEU A 117 -0.81 -10.97 -1.37
CA LEU A 117 -0.26 -11.77 -0.28
C LEU A 117 0.56 -12.96 -0.79
N GLU A 118 0.07 -13.70 -1.80
CA GLU A 118 0.78 -14.83 -2.40
C GLU A 118 2.12 -14.41 -3.05
N LYS A 119 2.17 -13.23 -3.68
CA LYS A 119 3.41 -12.70 -4.28
C LYS A 119 4.36 -12.17 -3.21
N LEU A 120 3.84 -11.45 -2.23
CA LEU A 120 4.63 -10.95 -1.10
C LEU A 120 5.26 -12.09 -0.29
N ASP A 121 4.51 -13.17 0.00
CA ASP A 121 5.05 -14.35 0.71
C ASP A 121 6.26 -14.96 -0.02
N LYS A 122 6.20 -15.03 -1.35
CA LYS A 122 7.33 -15.52 -2.16
C LYS A 122 8.54 -14.57 -2.11
N VAL A 123 8.33 -13.25 -2.12
CA VAL A 123 9.42 -12.26 -1.98
C VAL A 123 10.07 -12.42 -0.60
N LEU A 124 9.27 -12.48 0.46
CA LEU A 124 9.73 -12.62 1.84
C LEU A 124 10.31 -14.01 2.16
N ASN A 125 10.14 -15.01 1.28
CA ASN A 125 10.84 -16.28 1.38
C ASN A 125 12.31 -16.20 0.94
N LEU A 126 12.67 -15.19 0.16
CA LEU A 126 14.03 -14.98 -0.35
C LEU A 126 14.75 -13.82 0.34
N ASN A 127 14.02 -12.82 0.78
CA ASN A 127 14.56 -11.60 1.38
C ASN A 127 13.84 -11.30 2.69
N GLN A 128 14.52 -10.60 3.60
CA GLN A 128 13.90 -10.16 4.87
C GLN A 128 12.87 -9.04 4.66
N PHE A 129 13.05 -8.23 3.61
CA PHE A 129 12.19 -7.11 3.25
C PHE A 129 11.92 -7.13 1.73
N ILE A 130 11.00 -6.31 1.27
CA ILE A 130 10.53 -6.33 -0.12
C ILE A 130 11.66 -6.07 -1.12
N LEU A 131 12.55 -5.13 -0.82
CA LEU A 131 13.66 -4.73 -1.70
C LEU A 131 15.02 -5.26 -1.27
N GLY A 132 15.07 -6.35 -0.50
CA GLY A 132 16.31 -7.01 -0.07
C GLY A 132 16.35 -7.33 1.42
N ASN A 133 17.52 -7.17 2.05
CA ASN A 133 17.70 -7.46 3.47
C ASN A 133 17.78 -6.20 4.35
N ARG A 134 17.46 -5.05 3.79
CA ARG A 134 17.36 -3.78 4.49
C ARG A 134 15.93 -3.23 4.33
N PRO A 135 15.28 -2.78 5.43
CA PRO A 135 13.95 -2.21 5.33
C PRO A 135 13.96 -0.93 4.48
N SER A 136 12.91 -0.73 3.72
CA SER A 136 12.68 0.44 2.89
C SER A 136 11.33 1.08 3.21
N SER A 137 11.06 2.31 2.76
CA SER A 137 9.81 2.99 3.09
C SER A 137 8.58 2.21 2.60
N CYS A 138 8.69 1.47 1.50
CA CYS A 138 7.60 0.62 1.02
C CYS A 138 7.28 -0.54 1.99
N ASP A 139 8.25 -1.06 2.74
CA ASP A 139 7.99 -2.07 3.78
C ASP A 139 7.12 -1.49 4.90
N PHE A 140 7.41 -0.26 5.33
CA PHE A 140 6.62 0.42 6.35
C PHE A 140 5.21 0.77 5.87
N ALA A 141 5.02 1.14 4.60
CA ALA A 141 3.71 1.38 4.02
C ALA A 141 2.87 0.08 3.96
N VAL A 142 3.46 -1.01 3.47
CA VAL A 142 2.83 -2.34 3.48
C VAL A 142 2.52 -2.80 4.90
N TYR A 143 3.47 -2.65 5.84
CA TYR A 143 3.27 -2.93 7.25
C TYR A 143 2.11 -2.12 7.84
N GLY A 144 2.00 -0.83 7.53
CA GLY A 144 0.91 0.03 8.00
C GLY A 144 -0.49 -0.51 7.67
N GLN A 145 -0.65 -1.18 6.51
CA GLN A 145 -1.90 -1.86 6.17
C GLN A 145 -2.00 -3.25 6.82
N LEU A 146 -0.89 -3.99 6.85
CA LEU A 146 -0.88 -5.36 7.40
C LEU A 146 -1.02 -5.38 8.93
N THR A 147 -0.57 -4.36 9.66
CA THR A 147 -0.84 -4.28 11.11
C THR A 147 -2.35 -4.29 11.40
N CYS A 148 -3.15 -3.74 10.49
CA CYS A 148 -4.60 -3.84 10.55
C CYS A 148 -5.09 -5.22 10.08
N LEU A 149 -4.69 -5.64 8.88
CA LEU A 149 -5.21 -6.83 8.20
C LEU A 149 -4.71 -8.15 8.80
N ALA A 150 -3.47 -8.20 9.31
CA ALA A 150 -2.89 -9.41 9.87
C ALA A 150 -3.04 -9.49 11.39
N LEU A 151 -2.96 -8.36 12.12
CA LEU A 151 -2.90 -8.38 13.58
C LEU A 151 -4.21 -7.94 14.25
N PHE A 152 -5.03 -7.12 13.57
CA PHE A 152 -6.22 -6.56 14.18
C PHE A 152 -7.54 -7.17 13.66
N ASP A 153 -7.78 -7.21 12.35
CA ASP A 153 -9.07 -7.59 11.77
C ASP A 153 -9.21 -9.12 11.64
N PRO A 154 -10.21 -9.78 12.31
CA PRO A 154 -10.27 -11.24 12.42
C PRO A 154 -10.37 -11.99 11.08
N THR A 155 -11.15 -11.46 10.12
CA THR A 155 -11.39 -12.14 8.83
C THR A 155 -10.11 -12.20 7.99
N PRO A 156 -9.42 -11.09 7.68
CA PRO A 156 -8.18 -11.16 6.92
C PRO A 156 -7.03 -11.78 7.74
N GLN A 157 -6.99 -11.61 9.06
CA GLN A 157 -6.03 -12.31 9.93
C GLN A 157 -6.10 -13.82 9.74
N ARG A 158 -7.32 -14.40 9.80
CA ARG A 158 -7.52 -15.83 9.59
C ARG A 158 -7.04 -16.28 8.21
N LEU A 159 -7.37 -15.51 7.16
CA LEU A 159 -6.91 -15.75 5.81
C LEU A 159 -5.38 -15.81 5.72
N ILE A 160 -4.70 -14.83 6.34
CA ILE A 160 -3.23 -14.72 6.33
C ILE A 160 -2.59 -15.90 7.08
N ILE A 161 -3.06 -16.22 8.29
CA ILE A 161 -2.53 -17.34 9.08
C ILE A 161 -2.70 -18.67 8.34
N ASP A 162 -3.86 -18.89 7.71
CA ASP A 162 -4.15 -20.16 7.04
C ASP A 162 -3.39 -20.34 5.71
N LYS A 163 -3.06 -19.25 5.00
CA LYS A 163 -2.51 -19.31 3.64
C LYS A 163 -1.06 -18.90 3.53
N VAL A 164 -0.65 -17.86 4.27
CA VAL A 164 0.66 -17.21 4.17
C VAL A 164 1.20 -16.79 5.55
N PRO A 165 1.39 -17.74 6.48
CA PRO A 165 1.76 -17.44 7.87
C PRO A 165 3.07 -16.66 8.01
N ARG A 166 3.95 -16.70 7.01
CA ARG A 166 5.17 -15.87 6.97
C ARG A 166 4.84 -14.39 7.02
N ILE A 167 3.79 -13.95 6.32
CA ILE A 167 3.37 -12.54 6.32
C ILE A 167 2.89 -12.12 7.71
N TYR A 168 2.17 -12.99 8.41
CA TYR A 168 1.80 -12.71 9.81
C TYR A 168 3.05 -12.47 10.67
N ALA A 169 4.00 -13.41 10.64
CA ALA A 169 5.25 -13.31 11.40
C ALA A 169 6.10 -12.09 10.98
N TRP A 170 6.18 -11.79 9.69
CA TRP A 170 6.86 -10.61 9.18
C TRP A 170 6.23 -9.32 9.69
N THR A 171 4.90 -9.25 9.75
CA THR A 171 4.19 -8.08 10.29
C THR A 171 4.51 -7.87 11.77
N GLU A 172 4.61 -8.95 12.57
CA GLU A 172 5.04 -8.85 13.98
C GLU A 172 6.51 -8.40 14.11
N VAL A 173 7.40 -8.85 13.23
CA VAL A 173 8.80 -8.39 13.21
C VAL A 173 8.90 -6.91 12.89
N MET A 174 8.07 -6.41 11.98
CA MET A 174 8.04 -4.99 11.60
C MET A 174 7.57 -4.05 12.73
N GLU A 175 6.93 -4.58 13.79
CA GLU A 175 6.48 -3.78 14.95
C GLU A 175 7.62 -3.06 15.67
N ASP A 176 8.83 -3.67 15.71
CA ASP A 176 10.01 -3.07 16.32
C ASP A 176 11.29 -3.47 15.60
N LEU A 177 11.81 -2.57 14.79
CA LEU A 177 13.11 -2.68 14.13
C LEU A 177 14.20 -1.82 14.77
N SER A 178 13.98 -1.28 15.98
CA SER A 178 14.93 -0.37 16.63
C SER A 178 16.31 -1.03 16.89
N GLY A 179 16.33 -2.32 17.21
CA GLY A 179 17.55 -3.12 17.41
C GLY A 179 18.06 -3.83 16.16
N TYR A 180 17.43 -3.64 14.99
CA TYR A 180 17.83 -4.32 13.77
C TYR A 180 19.18 -3.82 13.27
N GLU A 181 20.13 -4.74 13.04
CA GLU A 181 21.47 -4.43 12.55
C GLU A 181 21.44 -4.25 11.03
N LEU A 182 21.82 -3.05 10.57
CA LEU A 182 21.88 -2.72 9.14
C LEU A 182 23.29 -3.00 8.59
N LEU A 183 23.38 -3.81 7.55
CA LEU A 183 24.58 -3.99 6.76
C LEU A 183 24.59 -2.92 5.63
N LYS A 184 25.80 -2.49 5.20
CA LYS A 184 25.95 -1.34 4.28
C LYS A 184 25.37 -1.55 2.87
N GLU A 185 25.12 -2.80 2.46
CA GLU A 185 24.74 -3.12 1.08
C GLU A 185 23.56 -4.10 0.99
N ASP A 186 22.52 -3.89 1.83
CA ASP A 186 21.43 -4.86 1.97
C ASP A 186 20.26 -4.69 1.01
N TRP A 187 20.18 -3.61 0.25
CA TRP A 187 19.18 -3.48 -0.81
C TRP A 187 19.60 -4.23 -2.07
N LEU A 188 18.60 -4.67 -2.84
CA LEU A 188 18.82 -5.29 -4.15
C LEU A 188 19.66 -4.36 -5.03
N LYS A 189 20.62 -4.95 -5.74
CA LYS A 189 21.39 -4.24 -6.76
C LYS A 189 20.72 -4.46 -8.11
N ILE A 190 20.36 -3.38 -8.79
CA ILE A 190 19.85 -3.45 -10.14
C ILE A 190 21.03 -3.73 -11.06
N ASN A 191 21.07 -4.95 -11.63
CA ASN A 191 22.00 -5.33 -12.64
C ASN A 191 21.34 -5.14 -14.02
N GLN A 192 22.00 -4.41 -14.92
CA GLN A 192 21.47 -4.15 -16.27
C GLN A 192 21.28 -5.42 -17.10
N GLU A 193 22.07 -6.46 -16.85
CA GLU A 193 22.00 -7.73 -17.58
C GLU A 193 20.96 -8.69 -16.99
N GLU A 194 20.83 -8.76 -15.67
CA GLU A 194 19.96 -9.70 -14.96
C GLU A 194 18.59 -9.10 -14.58
N GLY A 195 18.50 -7.77 -14.50
CA GLY A 195 17.28 -7.07 -14.10
C GLY A 195 16.91 -7.23 -12.63
N LEU A 196 15.61 -7.24 -12.33
CA LEU A 196 15.07 -7.55 -11.02
C LEU A 196 14.84 -9.06 -10.86
N PRO A 197 14.90 -9.60 -9.63
CA PRO A 197 14.46 -10.97 -9.37
C PRO A 197 13.06 -11.22 -9.93
N ALA A 198 12.88 -12.35 -10.65
CA ALA A 198 11.61 -12.68 -11.30
C ALA A 198 10.40 -12.59 -10.35
N ILE A 199 10.60 -12.96 -9.07
CA ILE A 199 9.55 -12.91 -8.06
C ILE A 199 9.11 -11.48 -7.71
N LEU A 200 10.04 -10.51 -7.73
CA LEU A 200 9.72 -9.10 -7.55
C LEU A 200 8.97 -8.55 -8.77
N VAL A 201 9.34 -8.98 -9.99
CA VAL A 201 8.60 -8.65 -11.21
C VAL A 201 7.17 -9.22 -11.15
N GLU A 202 6.97 -10.41 -10.60
CA GLU A 202 5.62 -10.96 -10.37
C GLU A 202 4.81 -10.12 -9.40
N LEU A 203 5.41 -9.61 -8.32
CA LEU A 203 4.76 -8.69 -7.38
C LEU A 203 4.39 -7.37 -8.07
N LEU A 204 5.31 -6.77 -8.79
CA LEU A 204 5.08 -5.55 -9.56
C LEU A 204 3.99 -5.74 -10.64
N SER A 205 3.92 -6.92 -11.26
CA SER A 205 2.87 -7.25 -12.23
C SER A 205 1.49 -7.33 -11.58
N GLU A 206 1.39 -7.87 -10.36
CA GLU A 206 0.12 -7.85 -9.62
C GLU A 206 -0.28 -6.44 -9.21
N ILE A 207 0.66 -5.62 -8.77
CA ILE A 207 0.44 -4.19 -8.50
C ILE A 207 -0.08 -3.50 -9.76
N GLY A 208 0.62 -3.65 -10.88
CA GLY A 208 0.24 -3.03 -12.16
C GLY A 208 -1.12 -3.49 -12.68
N ARG A 209 -1.55 -4.71 -12.36
CA ARG A 209 -2.84 -5.26 -12.77
C ARG A 209 -4.04 -4.46 -12.27
N VAL A 210 -3.96 -3.95 -11.05
CA VAL A 210 -5.08 -3.30 -10.36
C VAL A 210 -4.84 -1.81 -10.13
N TYR A 211 -3.65 -1.44 -9.71
CA TYR A 211 -3.31 -0.07 -9.34
C TYR A 211 -3.21 0.86 -10.57
N ALA A 212 -2.53 0.43 -11.63
CA ALA A 212 -2.35 1.29 -12.81
C ALA A 212 -3.68 1.66 -13.48
N PRO A 213 -4.60 0.73 -13.80
CA PRO A 213 -5.89 1.10 -14.40
C PRO A 213 -6.75 1.94 -13.46
N TYR A 214 -6.66 1.73 -12.14
CA TYR A 214 -7.36 2.55 -11.16
C TYR A 214 -6.86 4.00 -11.16
N MET A 215 -5.55 4.20 -11.03
CA MET A 215 -4.97 5.54 -10.92
C MET A 215 -5.20 6.38 -12.18
N LEU A 216 -5.08 5.77 -13.37
CA LEU A 216 -5.34 6.44 -14.65
C LEU A 216 -6.82 6.82 -14.81
N ALA A 217 -7.72 5.92 -14.48
CA ALA A 217 -9.16 6.21 -14.56
C ALA A 217 -9.59 7.26 -13.52
N ASN A 218 -8.96 7.26 -12.33
CA ASN A 218 -9.21 8.29 -11.32
C ASN A 218 -8.75 9.67 -11.79
N GLU A 219 -7.56 9.75 -12.37
CA GLU A 219 -7.04 11.01 -12.94
C GLU A 219 -7.96 11.52 -14.07
N GLU A 220 -8.35 10.66 -15.01
CA GLU A 220 -9.24 10.99 -16.12
C GLU A 220 -10.58 11.54 -15.62
N SER A 221 -11.20 10.86 -14.64
CA SER A 221 -12.50 11.29 -14.06
C SER A 221 -12.39 12.64 -13.36
N ILE A 222 -11.25 12.94 -12.72
CA ILE A 222 -11.02 14.25 -12.08
C ILE A 222 -10.84 15.33 -13.14
N MET A 223 -10.06 15.06 -14.19
CA MET A 223 -9.81 16.03 -15.25
C MET A 223 -11.08 16.35 -16.07
N SER A 224 -11.94 15.35 -16.29
CA SER A 224 -13.24 15.52 -16.98
C SER A 224 -14.36 16.05 -16.07
N GLY A 225 -14.12 16.16 -14.75
CA GLY A 225 -15.13 16.63 -13.79
C GLY A 225 -16.27 15.64 -13.53
N GLU A 226 -16.03 14.35 -13.77
CA GLU A 226 -17.00 13.30 -13.51
C GLU A 226 -17.23 13.09 -12.00
N SER A 227 -18.48 12.89 -11.61
CA SER A 227 -18.86 12.61 -10.21
C SER A 227 -18.63 11.14 -9.81
N MET A 228 -18.46 10.25 -10.81
CA MET A 228 -18.27 8.82 -10.61
C MET A 228 -17.26 8.26 -11.61
N LEU A 229 -16.17 7.73 -11.10
CA LEU A 229 -15.22 6.93 -11.87
C LEU A 229 -15.86 5.59 -12.22
N ARG A 230 -15.84 5.23 -13.51
CA ARG A 230 -16.23 3.90 -14.01
C ARG A 230 -15.16 3.37 -14.95
N THR A 231 -14.69 2.16 -14.67
CA THR A 231 -13.66 1.50 -15.47
C THR A 231 -13.72 -0.01 -15.31
N LYS A 232 -12.77 -0.73 -15.92
CA LYS A 232 -12.54 -2.15 -15.66
C LYS A 232 -11.20 -2.35 -14.99
N ILE A 233 -11.21 -3.06 -13.86
CA ILE A 233 -10.01 -3.46 -13.15
C ILE A 233 -9.99 -4.99 -13.10
N ASP A 234 -8.90 -5.60 -13.56
CA ASP A 234 -8.76 -7.06 -13.64
C ASP A 234 -9.93 -7.73 -14.40
N GLY A 235 -10.43 -7.07 -15.46
CA GLY A 235 -11.54 -7.54 -16.29
C GLY A 235 -12.94 -7.37 -15.68
N ARG A 236 -13.06 -6.90 -14.44
CA ARG A 236 -14.32 -6.67 -13.72
C ARG A 236 -14.70 -5.19 -13.72
N ASP A 237 -15.98 -4.91 -13.62
CA ASP A 237 -16.47 -3.54 -13.50
C ASP A 237 -16.01 -2.94 -12.16
N TRP A 238 -15.65 -1.65 -12.22
CA TRP A 238 -15.26 -0.86 -11.08
C TRP A 238 -15.97 0.48 -11.10
N GLU A 239 -16.56 0.85 -9.97
CA GLU A 239 -17.11 2.20 -9.79
C GLU A 239 -16.77 2.73 -8.40
N GLN A 240 -16.39 4.00 -8.35
CA GLN A 240 -16.00 4.71 -7.13
C GLN A 240 -16.15 6.21 -7.34
N THR A 241 -16.43 6.95 -6.28
CA THR A 241 -16.26 8.42 -6.31
C THR A 241 -14.79 8.76 -6.58
N PRO A 242 -14.47 9.62 -7.56
CA PRO A 242 -13.10 10.03 -7.82
C PRO A 242 -12.46 10.67 -6.59
N PHE A 243 -11.18 10.39 -6.38
CA PHE A 243 -10.45 10.87 -5.22
C PHE A 243 -9.28 11.78 -5.65
N PRO A 244 -9.40 13.13 -5.47
CA PRO A 244 -8.41 14.09 -5.97
C PRO A 244 -7.00 13.91 -5.44
N TYR A 245 -6.85 13.37 -4.23
CA TYR A 245 -5.54 13.12 -3.64
C TYR A 245 -4.74 12.10 -4.44
N HIS A 246 -5.35 11.02 -4.94
CA HIS A 246 -4.68 10.02 -5.76
C HIS A 246 -4.10 10.59 -7.08
N ALA A 247 -4.72 11.61 -7.66
CA ALA A 247 -4.14 12.30 -8.82
C ALA A 247 -2.85 13.06 -8.44
N LYS A 248 -2.76 13.58 -7.20
CA LYS A 248 -1.52 14.20 -6.69
C LYS A 248 -0.44 13.15 -6.46
N CYS A 249 -0.79 11.97 -5.93
CA CYS A 249 0.12 10.85 -5.75
C CYS A 249 0.70 10.39 -7.09
N LEU A 250 -0.14 10.21 -8.11
CA LEU A 250 0.31 9.86 -9.46
C LEU A 250 1.26 10.90 -10.05
N ASN A 251 0.95 12.19 -9.89
CA ASN A 251 1.84 13.26 -10.38
C ASN A 251 3.20 13.24 -9.68
N LYS A 252 3.24 12.97 -8.37
CA LYS A 252 4.49 12.82 -7.63
C LYS A 252 5.36 11.66 -8.16
N LEU A 253 4.76 10.50 -8.43
CA LEU A 253 5.47 9.37 -9.03
C LEU A 253 6.02 9.73 -10.43
N ARG A 254 5.25 10.46 -11.24
CA ARG A 254 5.70 10.96 -12.55
C ARG A 254 6.84 11.97 -12.42
N ASP A 255 6.83 12.83 -11.42
CA ASP A 255 7.92 13.78 -11.19
C ASP A 255 9.21 13.05 -10.80
N GLU A 256 9.13 12.00 -9.98
CA GLU A 256 10.27 11.14 -9.66
C GLU A 256 10.81 10.40 -10.90
N TYR A 257 9.92 9.90 -11.75
CA TYR A 257 10.32 9.27 -13.03
C TYR A 257 11.01 10.28 -13.97
N ARG A 258 10.47 11.49 -14.12
CA ARG A 258 11.07 12.55 -14.96
C ARG A 258 12.43 13.03 -14.44
N ALA A 259 12.70 12.87 -13.15
CA ALA A 259 14.00 13.19 -12.56
C ALA A 259 15.10 12.15 -12.89
N LEU A 260 14.74 10.98 -13.43
CA LEU A 260 15.70 10.01 -13.92
C LEU A 260 16.38 10.52 -15.20
N ASP A 261 17.69 10.26 -15.32
CA ASP A 261 18.36 10.44 -16.60
C ASP A 261 17.91 9.39 -17.64
N GLU A 262 18.28 9.59 -18.90
CA GLU A 262 17.87 8.72 -20.02
C GLU A 262 18.28 7.25 -19.80
N VAL A 263 19.46 7.00 -19.22
CA VAL A 263 19.95 5.63 -18.97
C VAL A 263 19.07 4.95 -17.92
N LYS A 264 18.80 5.64 -16.81
CA LYS A 264 18.01 5.11 -15.70
C LYS A 264 16.54 4.95 -16.07
N SER A 265 15.96 5.89 -16.81
CA SER A 265 14.58 5.75 -17.30
C SER A 265 14.44 4.57 -18.25
N ASN A 266 15.42 4.30 -19.12
CA ASN A 266 15.43 3.10 -19.98
C ASN A 266 15.56 1.82 -19.15
N ILE A 267 16.41 1.80 -18.11
CA ILE A 267 16.51 0.65 -17.18
C ILE A 267 15.14 0.41 -16.51
N PHE A 268 14.55 1.44 -15.91
CA PHE A 268 13.24 1.33 -15.28
C PHE A 268 12.18 0.80 -16.24
N ASN A 269 12.09 1.36 -17.45
CA ASN A 269 11.13 0.96 -18.47
C ASN A 269 11.27 -0.54 -18.81
N ASN A 270 12.50 -1.02 -19.00
CA ASN A 270 12.76 -2.44 -19.29
C ASN A 270 12.35 -3.35 -18.11
N LEU A 271 12.59 -2.92 -16.86
CA LEU A 271 12.24 -3.69 -15.67
C LEU A 271 10.72 -3.87 -15.49
N VAL A 272 9.93 -2.87 -15.89
CA VAL A 272 8.47 -2.86 -15.71
C VAL A 272 7.69 -3.09 -17.01
N ASP A 273 8.37 -3.36 -18.14
CA ASP A 273 7.75 -3.47 -19.48
C ASP A 273 6.63 -4.53 -19.52
N ASN A 274 6.84 -5.68 -18.90
CA ASN A 274 5.86 -6.77 -18.83
C ASN A 274 4.82 -6.57 -17.73
N THR A 275 4.86 -5.43 -17.02
CA THR A 275 3.87 -5.02 -16.04
C THR A 275 3.02 -3.88 -16.64
N LYS A 276 1.82 -3.69 -16.18
CA LYS A 276 1.01 -2.55 -16.61
C LYS A 276 1.49 -1.20 -16.04
N LEU A 277 2.50 -1.21 -15.16
CA LEU A 277 2.99 -0.03 -14.44
C LEU A 277 3.55 1.04 -15.37
N ILE A 278 4.17 0.65 -16.48
CA ILE A 278 4.71 1.61 -17.46
C ILE A 278 3.64 2.59 -17.98
N SER A 279 2.36 2.19 -17.97
CA SER A 279 1.26 3.05 -18.40
C SER A 279 1.04 4.27 -17.52
N LEU A 280 1.46 4.21 -16.24
CA LEU A 280 1.38 5.35 -15.30
C LEU A 280 2.27 6.53 -15.73
N PHE A 281 3.35 6.24 -16.46
CA PHE A 281 4.40 7.19 -16.86
C PHE A 281 4.32 7.61 -18.33
N LYS A 282 3.50 6.93 -19.16
CA LYS A 282 3.28 7.31 -20.55
C LYS A 282 2.40 8.56 -20.64
N GLY A 283 2.91 9.59 -21.35
CA GLY A 283 2.17 10.85 -21.55
C GLY A 283 2.43 11.91 -20.48
N SER A 284 3.37 11.68 -19.62
CA SER A 284 3.83 12.62 -18.60
C SER A 284 4.96 13.53 -19.11
#